data_3d44269a44b5059461eba6a0fb18af1c
#
_entry.id   3d44269a44b5059461eba6a0fb18af1c
#
_cell.length_a   1.000
_cell.length_b   1.000
_cell.length_c   1.000
_cell.angle_alpha   90.00
_cell.angle_beta   90.00
_cell.angle_gamma   90.00
#
_symmetry.space_group_name_H-M   'P 1'
#
loop_
_entity.id
_entity.type
_entity.pdbx_description
1 polymer ?
#
loop_
_entity_poly.entity_id
_entity_poly.type
_entity_poly.pdbx_seq_one_letter_code
_entity_poly.pdbx_strand_id
1 'polypeptide(L)'
;KNFLYRFCYIKVTGEYLVKENEIHLYVNRGQRTTLTHELLHLSSSYVNQKRDHYQIGFYQENPTLVLGDALNEGYTEYLTNKLFHLGYNSSDYLYESIIAMLVEEVLGDQTMQKLYFTGDLYNFINNLCQYTTIDNVKKFLFLTDYVLNNRHKITREKASIESISYINQFLLEVYTNKLIKLYQEKEITLLEVYQLLEIFTYELKQLLDINLPMKKEHLKENIIKNKQLVMYNIKQRL
;
A
#
# COMPACT_ATOMS: atom_id res chain seq x y z
N LYS A 1 -12.73 21.52 -8.87
CA LYS A 1 -13.95 21.64 -8.02
C LYS A 1 -14.24 20.41 -7.15
N ASN A 2 -13.49 19.31 -7.28
CA ASN A 2 -13.76 18.04 -6.51
C ASN A 2 -12.86 17.86 -5.27
N PHE A 3 -11.93 18.75 -5.00
CA PHE A 3 -11.03 18.66 -3.84
C PHE A 3 -11.72 18.97 -2.50
N LEU A 4 -12.79 19.78 -2.54
CA LEU A 4 -13.50 20.24 -1.32
C LEU A 4 -14.39 19.18 -0.63
N TYR A 5 -14.64 18.02 -1.24
CA TYR A 5 -15.50 17.00 -0.64
C TYR A 5 -14.78 15.98 0.25
N ARG A 6 -13.44 15.96 0.27
CA ARG A 6 -12.67 15.06 1.16
C ARG A 6 -12.69 15.47 2.65
N PHE A 7 -13.06 16.71 2.95
CA PHE A 7 -12.82 17.33 4.25
C PHE A 7 -13.90 17.13 5.32
N CYS A 8 -14.97 16.40 5.08
CA CYS A 8 -16.10 16.45 6.01
C CYS A 8 -15.97 15.58 7.28
N TYR A 9 -15.01 14.64 7.40
CA TYR A 9 -14.97 13.73 8.56
C TYR A 9 -13.60 13.32 9.10
N ILE A 10 -12.48 13.65 8.46
CA ILE A 10 -11.15 13.37 9.01
C ILE A 10 -10.66 14.64 9.71
N LYS A 11 -10.23 14.50 10.97
CA LYS A 11 -9.50 15.58 11.66
C LYS A 11 -8.09 15.65 11.05
N VAL A 12 -7.95 16.34 9.93
CA VAL A 12 -6.66 16.61 9.33
C VAL A 12 -5.78 17.35 10.33
N THR A 13 -4.63 16.78 10.62
CA THR A 13 -3.64 17.35 11.56
C THR A 13 -2.55 18.13 10.84
N GLY A 14 -2.32 17.83 9.56
CA GLY A 14 -1.45 18.52 8.64
C GLY A 14 -1.80 18.16 7.20
N GLU A 15 -1.27 18.90 6.25
CA GLU A 15 -1.37 18.61 4.82
C GLU A 15 -0.21 19.23 4.04
N TYR A 16 0.27 18.53 3.03
CA TYR A 16 1.21 19.06 2.05
C TYR A 16 0.46 19.49 0.80
N LEU A 17 0.55 20.77 0.47
CA LEU A 17 -0.03 21.39 -0.73
C LEU A 17 1.00 21.37 -1.86
N VAL A 18 0.96 20.33 -2.69
CA VAL A 18 1.98 20.07 -3.72
C VAL A 18 2.12 21.22 -4.73
N LYS A 19 1.03 21.87 -5.11
CA LYS A 19 1.03 22.96 -6.10
C LYS A 19 1.65 24.26 -5.57
N GLU A 20 1.43 24.52 -4.31
CA GLU A 20 1.94 25.66 -3.57
C GLU A 20 3.34 25.38 -3.02
N ASN A 21 3.71 24.11 -2.85
CA ASN A 21 4.91 23.63 -2.19
C ASN A 21 4.95 24.08 -0.72
N GLU A 22 3.84 23.95 -0.02
CA GLU A 22 3.67 24.40 1.36
C GLU A 22 3.17 23.25 2.25
N ILE A 23 3.67 23.20 3.50
CA ILE A 23 3.15 22.32 4.53
C ILE A 23 2.31 23.14 5.50
N HIS A 24 1.05 22.77 5.67
CA HIS A 24 0.15 23.38 6.64
C HIS A 24 -0.03 22.44 7.83
N LEU A 25 0.30 22.92 9.04
CA LEU A 25 0.08 22.20 10.29
C LEU A 25 -1.02 22.90 11.10
N TYR A 26 -1.98 22.14 11.56
CA TYR A 26 -3.10 22.65 12.37
C TYR A 26 -2.75 22.63 13.85
N VAL A 27 -2.40 23.79 14.41
CA VAL A 27 -1.68 24.09 15.66
C VAL A 27 -2.18 23.33 16.90
N ASN A 28 -3.26 22.82 17.05
CA ASN A 28 -3.70 22.06 18.21
C ASN A 28 -3.85 20.56 17.95
N ARG A 29 -3.36 20.07 16.82
CA ARG A 29 -3.57 18.71 16.35
C ARG A 29 -2.31 18.05 15.78
N GLY A 30 -1.31 18.85 15.36
CA GLY A 30 -0.09 18.35 14.76
C GLY A 30 0.88 17.80 15.81
N GLN A 31 1.28 16.56 15.64
CA GLN A 31 2.37 15.94 16.38
C GLN A 31 3.65 15.98 15.54
N ARG A 32 4.82 15.62 16.14
CA ARG A 32 6.08 15.48 15.36
C ARG A 32 5.95 14.51 14.21
N THR A 33 5.15 13.45 14.38
CA THR A 33 4.82 12.46 13.34
C THR A 33 4.11 13.09 12.15
N THR A 34 3.14 14.00 12.38
CA THR A 34 2.44 14.72 11.31
C THR A 34 3.40 15.53 10.46
N LEU A 35 4.28 16.32 11.06
CA LEU A 35 5.28 17.09 10.31
C LEU A 35 6.19 16.18 9.48
N THR A 36 6.63 15.05 10.05
CA THR A 36 7.48 14.10 9.32
C THR A 36 6.74 13.46 8.18
N HIS A 37 5.48 13.11 8.34
CA HIS A 37 4.62 12.60 7.28
C HIS A 37 4.54 13.59 6.11
N GLU A 38 4.23 14.86 6.38
CA GLU A 38 4.16 15.90 5.34
C GLU A 38 5.53 16.21 4.71
N LEU A 39 6.63 16.13 5.47
CA LEU A 39 7.98 16.26 4.95
C LEU A 39 8.37 15.11 4.01
N LEU A 40 7.91 13.90 4.25
CA LEU A 40 8.10 12.76 3.36
C LEU A 40 7.36 12.98 2.04
N HIS A 41 6.12 13.48 2.06
CA HIS A 41 5.41 13.89 0.85
C HIS A 41 6.17 14.99 0.09
N LEU A 42 6.61 16.04 0.78
CA LEU A 42 7.41 17.11 0.18
C LEU A 42 8.69 16.56 -0.48
N SER A 43 9.42 15.68 0.22
CA SER A 43 10.71 15.15 -0.26
C SER A 43 10.58 14.16 -1.43
N SER A 44 9.40 13.60 -1.64
CA SER A 44 9.08 12.68 -2.74
C SER A 44 8.24 13.33 -3.85
N SER A 45 8.04 14.65 -3.79
CA SER A 45 7.17 15.37 -4.72
C SER A 45 7.91 15.89 -5.95
N TYR A 46 7.19 15.90 -7.06
CA TYR A 46 7.60 16.55 -8.31
C TYR A 46 6.40 17.22 -8.95
N VAL A 47 6.60 18.46 -9.40
CA VAL A 47 5.59 19.25 -10.12
C VAL A 47 6.21 19.73 -11.42
N ASN A 48 5.52 19.56 -12.55
CA ASN A 48 5.97 20.09 -13.81
C ASN A 48 5.79 21.63 -13.87
N GLN A 49 6.46 22.30 -14.83
CA GLN A 49 6.42 23.77 -14.96
C GLN A 49 5.01 24.33 -15.15
N LYS A 50 4.11 23.58 -15.77
CA LYS A 50 2.71 24.01 -16.00
C LYS A 50 1.81 23.77 -14.81
N ARG A 51 2.29 23.03 -13.79
CA ARG A 51 1.54 22.62 -12.60
C ARG A 51 0.23 21.86 -12.91
N ASP A 52 0.17 21.18 -14.05
CA ASP A 52 -0.95 20.31 -14.46
C ASP A 52 -0.65 18.82 -14.31
N HIS A 53 0.62 18.48 -14.04
CA HIS A 53 1.07 17.13 -13.71
C HIS A 53 1.91 17.20 -12.44
N TYR A 54 1.59 16.37 -11.47
CA TYR A 54 2.40 16.20 -10.28
C TYR A 54 2.42 14.75 -9.80
N GLN A 55 3.47 14.43 -9.09
CA GLN A 55 3.73 13.16 -8.47
C GLN A 55 4.13 13.42 -7.01
N ILE A 56 3.70 12.55 -6.11
CA ILE A 56 4.11 12.54 -4.71
C ILE A 56 4.34 11.08 -4.35
N GLY A 57 5.60 10.66 -4.21
CA GLY A 57 5.91 9.25 -4.00
C GLY A 57 5.27 8.36 -5.06
N PHE A 58 4.34 7.50 -4.66
CA PHE A 58 3.62 6.61 -5.57
C PHE A 58 2.34 7.21 -6.16
N TYR A 59 1.92 8.38 -5.70
CA TYR A 59 0.76 9.07 -6.23
C TYR A 59 1.09 9.82 -7.51
N GLN A 60 0.29 9.63 -8.53
CA GLN A 60 0.37 10.36 -9.77
C GLN A 60 -0.99 10.94 -10.14
N GLU A 61 -1.02 12.23 -10.45
CA GLU A 61 -2.18 12.91 -11.00
C GLU A 61 -1.82 13.64 -12.29
N ASN A 62 -2.61 13.37 -13.31
CA ASN A 62 -2.62 14.11 -14.56
C ASN A 62 -4.09 14.19 -15.07
N PRO A 63 -4.41 14.93 -16.13
CA PRO A 63 -5.79 15.12 -16.60
C PRO A 63 -6.58 13.84 -16.89
N THR A 64 -5.90 12.71 -17.11
CA THR A 64 -6.50 11.43 -17.52
C THR A 64 -6.34 10.32 -16.52
N LEU A 65 -5.45 10.48 -15.52
CA LEU A 65 -5.10 9.43 -14.57
C LEU A 65 -4.92 10.00 -13.18
N VAL A 66 -5.56 9.35 -12.20
CA VAL A 66 -5.29 9.50 -10.77
C VAL A 66 -5.09 8.08 -10.22
N LEU A 67 -3.90 7.79 -9.70
CA LEU A 67 -3.54 6.44 -9.27
C LEU A 67 -2.45 6.45 -8.20
N GLY A 68 -2.50 5.49 -7.26
CA GLY A 68 -1.46 5.21 -6.29
C GLY A 68 -1.57 6.01 -4.99
N ASP A 69 -2.68 6.67 -4.75
CA ASP A 69 -2.96 7.47 -3.55
C ASP A 69 -2.85 6.63 -2.27
N ALA A 70 -3.51 5.48 -2.23
CA ALA A 70 -3.49 4.60 -1.06
C ALA A 70 -2.10 4.06 -0.75
N LEU A 71 -1.35 3.68 -1.79
CA LEU A 71 0.01 3.19 -1.61
C LEU A 71 0.94 4.31 -1.15
N ASN A 72 0.76 5.53 -1.66
CA ASN A 72 1.51 6.71 -1.27
C ASN A 72 1.29 7.06 0.20
N GLU A 73 0.04 7.23 0.63
CA GLU A 73 -0.31 7.50 2.02
C GLU A 73 0.18 6.38 2.95
N GLY A 74 -0.05 5.12 2.56
CA GLY A 74 0.38 3.96 3.32
C GLY A 74 1.90 3.88 3.50
N TYR A 75 2.68 4.14 2.45
CA TYR A 75 4.13 4.07 2.54
C TYR A 75 4.72 5.26 3.32
N THR A 76 4.15 6.45 3.16
CA THR A 76 4.51 7.63 3.95
C THR A 76 4.28 7.38 5.44
N GLU A 77 3.13 6.82 5.79
CA GLU A 77 2.79 6.45 7.16
C GLU A 77 3.71 5.34 7.69
N TYR A 78 3.98 4.31 6.89
CA TYR A 78 4.91 3.24 7.24
C TYR A 78 6.33 3.76 7.53
N LEU A 79 6.86 4.64 6.66
CA LEU A 79 8.16 5.27 6.88
C LEU A 79 8.16 6.18 8.12
N THR A 80 7.08 6.94 8.34
CA THR A 80 6.92 7.77 9.54
C THR A 80 6.98 6.90 10.81
N ASN A 81 6.21 5.82 10.86
CA ASN A 81 6.19 4.90 11.98
C ASN A 81 7.56 4.22 12.20
N LYS A 82 8.24 3.85 11.14
CA LYS A 82 9.60 3.27 11.18
C LYS A 82 10.62 4.24 11.78
N LEU A 83 10.57 5.53 11.38
CA LEU A 83 11.46 6.58 11.90
C LEU A 83 11.26 6.87 13.40
N PHE A 84 10.03 6.79 13.88
CA PHE A 84 9.72 7.05 15.30
C PHE A 84 9.63 5.78 16.16
N HIS A 85 9.92 4.60 15.59
CA HIS A 85 9.75 3.31 16.26
C HIS A 85 8.36 3.10 16.86
N LEU A 86 7.33 3.57 16.17
CA LEU A 86 5.94 3.45 16.60
C LEU A 86 5.35 2.11 16.15
N GLY A 87 4.49 1.54 16.99
CA GLY A 87 3.65 0.42 16.59
C GLY A 87 2.51 0.88 15.66
N TYR A 88 1.96 -0.05 14.88
CA TYR A 88 0.91 0.23 13.87
C TYR A 88 -0.42 0.79 14.43
N ASN A 89 -0.64 0.78 15.74
CA ASN A 89 -1.95 0.99 16.35
C ASN A 89 -2.46 2.43 16.42
N SER A 90 -1.73 3.42 15.89
CA SER A 90 -2.07 4.84 16.03
C SER A 90 -2.30 5.61 14.73
N SER A 91 -2.39 4.92 13.60
CA SER A 91 -2.37 5.52 12.28
C SER A 91 -3.75 5.66 11.66
N ASP A 92 -4.02 6.81 11.05
CA ASP A 92 -5.21 7.02 10.21
C ASP A 92 -5.17 6.20 8.93
N TYR A 93 -3.97 5.78 8.48
CA TYR A 93 -3.70 4.98 7.27
C TYR A 93 -3.22 3.57 7.58
N LEU A 94 -3.70 2.97 8.67
CA LEU A 94 -3.21 1.67 9.14
C LEU A 94 -3.34 0.54 8.10
N TYR A 95 -4.47 0.47 7.39
CA TYR A 95 -4.68 -0.52 6.34
C TYR A 95 -3.67 -0.34 5.19
N GLU A 96 -3.56 0.88 4.71
CA GLU A 96 -2.68 1.27 3.62
C GLU A 96 -1.19 1.07 3.99
N SER A 97 -0.84 1.35 5.25
CA SER A 97 0.52 1.16 5.79
C SER A 97 0.92 -0.32 5.82
N ILE A 98 0.03 -1.22 6.23
CA ILE A 98 0.30 -2.67 6.19
C ILE A 98 0.43 -3.14 4.73
N ILE A 99 -0.43 -2.68 3.81
CA ILE A 99 -0.31 -3.00 2.39
C ILE A 99 1.04 -2.55 1.83
N ALA A 100 1.47 -1.32 2.14
CA ALA A 100 2.75 -0.78 1.68
C ALA A 100 3.95 -1.56 2.25
N MET A 101 3.91 -1.94 3.53
CA MET A 101 4.91 -2.82 4.15
C MET A 101 5.00 -4.16 3.43
N LEU A 102 3.87 -4.81 3.14
CA LEU A 102 3.86 -6.10 2.44
C LEU A 102 4.38 -5.99 1.00
N VAL A 103 4.17 -4.85 0.33
CA VAL A 103 4.76 -4.57 -0.98
C VAL A 103 6.27 -4.33 -0.85
N GLU A 104 6.75 -3.67 0.22
CA GLU A 104 8.17 -3.53 0.52
C GLU A 104 8.84 -4.90 0.71
N GLU A 105 8.17 -5.87 1.36
CA GLU A 105 8.65 -7.26 1.46
C GLU A 105 8.81 -7.95 0.09
N VAL A 106 7.97 -7.58 -0.88
CA VAL A 106 8.10 -8.09 -2.25
C VAL A 106 9.28 -7.46 -2.98
N LEU A 107 9.41 -6.14 -2.96
CA LEU A 107 10.38 -5.39 -3.77
C LEU A 107 11.74 -5.18 -3.10
N GLY A 108 11.78 -5.26 -1.77
CA GLY A 108 12.92 -4.88 -0.93
C GLY A 108 12.92 -3.39 -0.59
N ASP A 109 13.42 -3.06 0.61
CA ASP A 109 13.37 -1.71 1.18
C ASP A 109 14.11 -0.67 0.35
N GLN A 110 15.32 -0.97 -0.12
CA GLN A 110 16.12 -0.05 -0.95
C GLN A 110 15.42 0.29 -2.26
N THR A 111 14.83 -0.71 -2.91
CA THR A 111 14.08 -0.51 -4.16
C THR A 111 12.84 0.34 -3.91
N MET A 112 12.08 0.00 -2.87
CA MET A 112 10.84 0.69 -2.52
C MET A 112 11.09 2.16 -2.17
N GLN A 113 12.10 2.44 -1.31
CA GLN A 113 12.50 3.80 -0.96
C GLN A 113 12.98 4.60 -2.17
N LYS A 114 13.83 4.02 -3.02
CA LYS A 114 14.29 4.68 -4.24
C LYS A 114 13.12 5.09 -5.13
N LEU A 115 12.19 4.18 -5.40
CA LEU A 115 11.02 4.44 -6.24
C LEU A 115 10.11 5.51 -5.64
N TYR A 116 9.92 5.49 -4.31
CA TYR A 116 9.13 6.48 -3.59
C TYR A 116 9.75 7.89 -3.69
N PHE A 117 11.02 8.05 -3.33
CA PHE A 117 11.68 9.36 -3.34
C PHE A 117 11.97 9.91 -4.75
N THR A 118 11.88 9.08 -5.78
CA THR A 118 11.97 9.55 -7.18
C THR A 118 10.60 9.75 -7.83
N GLY A 119 9.50 9.44 -7.13
CA GLY A 119 8.15 9.54 -7.69
C GLY A 119 7.91 8.61 -8.88
N ASP A 120 8.58 7.46 -8.93
CA ASP A 120 8.67 6.62 -10.12
C ASP A 120 7.65 5.48 -10.10
N LEU A 121 6.36 5.83 -10.24
CA LEU A 121 5.25 4.87 -10.31
C LEU A 121 5.40 3.91 -11.51
N TYR A 122 5.97 4.37 -12.63
CA TYR A 122 6.16 3.51 -13.80
C TYR A 122 7.12 2.35 -13.49
N ASN A 123 8.29 2.66 -12.94
CA ASN A 123 9.24 1.61 -12.56
C ASN A 123 8.76 0.79 -11.36
N PHE A 124 7.95 1.36 -10.45
CA PHE A 124 7.27 0.58 -9.42
C PHE A 124 6.39 -0.52 -10.05
N ILE A 125 5.53 -0.17 -11.02
CA ILE A 125 4.71 -1.12 -11.75
C ILE A 125 5.58 -2.17 -12.44
N ASN A 126 6.64 -1.76 -13.13
CA ASN A 126 7.55 -2.68 -13.84
C ASN A 126 8.27 -3.65 -12.88
N ASN A 127 8.66 -3.20 -11.69
CA ASN A 127 9.28 -4.09 -10.70
C ASN A 127 8.30 -5.16 -10.21
N LEU A 128 7.04 -4.82 -9.96
CA LEU A 128 6.01 -5.81 -9.61
C LEU A 128 5.70 -6.76 -10.80
N CYS A 129 5.80 -6.28 -12.03
CA CYS A 129 5.59 -7.11 -13.24
C CYS A 129 6.61 -8.25 -13.40
N GLN A 130 7.68 -8.29 -12.61
CA GLN A 130 8.55 -9.47 -12.52
C GLN A 130 7.85 -10.68 -11.90
N TYR A 131 6.77 -10.44 -11.15
CA TYR A 131 6.05 -11.47 -10.39
C TYR A 131 4.58 -11.62 -10.80
N THR A 132 4.05 -10.72 -11.64
CA THR A 132 2.65 -10.75 -12.10
C THR A 132 2.48 -9.94 -13.39
N THR A 133 1.25 -9.80 -13.88
CA THR A 133 0.96 -9.02 -15.10
C THR A 133 0.71 -7.55 -14.77
N ILE A 134 0.93 -6.67 -15.75
CA ILE A 134 0.68 -5.23 -15.63
C ILE A 134 -0.78 -4.92 -15.27
N ASP A 135 -1.72 -5.69 -15.81
CA ASP A 135 -3.15 -5.49 -15.54
C ASP A 135 -3.50 -5.82 -14.07
N ASN A 136 -2.87 -6.86 -13.51
CA ASN A 136 -3.03 -7.18 -12.10
C ASN A 136 -2.45 -6.09 -11.19
N VAL A 137 -1.29 -5.52 -11.54
CA VAL A 137 -0.68 -4.41 -10.78
C VAL A 137 -1.57 -3.17 -10.84
N LYS A 138 -2.03 -2.78 -12.02
CA LYS A 138 -2.95 -1.63 -12.18
C LYS A 138 -4.26 -1.83 -11.42
N LYS A 139 -4.82 -3.03 -11.48
CA LYS A 139 -6.03 -3.38 -10.74
C LYS A 139 -5.79 -3.33 -9.23
N PHE A 140 -4.66 -3.82 -8.75
CA PHE A 140 -4.27 -3.72 -7.34
C PHE A 140 -4.23 -2.26 -6.88
N LEU A 141 -3.52 -1.37 -7.58
CA LEU A 141 -3.44 0.05 -7.26
C LEU A 141 -4.83 0.72 -7.28
N PHE A 142 -5.62 0.46 -8.31
CA PHE A 142 -6.99 1.00 -8.40
C PHE A 142 -7.86 0.54 -7.24
N LEU A 143 -7.79 -0.73 -6.84
CA LEU A 143 -8.62 -1.25 -5.76
C LEU A 143 -8.16 -0.78 -4.37
N THR A 144 -6.85 -0.57 -4.16
CA THR A 144 -6.37 0.05 -2.92
C THR A 144 -6.84 1.50 -2.80
N ASP A 145 -6.75 2.28 -3.87
CA ASP A 145 -7.31 3.64 -3.92
C ASP A 145 -8.82 3.65 -3.71
N TYR A 146 -9.54 2.67 -4.27
CA TYR A 146 -10.99 2.52 -4.06
C TYR A 146 -11.31 2.28 -2.57
N VAL A 147 -10.57 1.40 -1.90
CA VAL A 147 -10.75 1.11 -0.46
C VAL A 147 -10.48 2.36 0.36
N LEU A 148 -9.37 3.07 0.13
CA LEU A 148 -9.03 4.33 0.81
C LEU A 148 -10.18 5.35 0.67
N ASN A 149 -10.65 5.59 -0.56
CA ASN A 149 -11.63 6.63 -0.85
C ASN A 149 -13.05 6.29 -0.35
N ASN A 150 -13.33 5.03 -0.05
CA ASN A 150 -14.66 4.58 0.35
C ASN A 150 -14.75 4.08 1.79
N ARG A 151 -13.64 3.96 2.53
CA ARG A 151 -13.62 3.42 3.90
C ARG A 151 -14.54 4.16 4.88
N HIS A 152 -14.78 5.46 4.67
CA HIS A 152 -15.65 6.27 5.53
C HIS A 152 -17.12 6.31 5.09
N LYS A 153 -17.41 5.89 3.86
CA LYS A 153 -18.81 5.83 3.35
C LYS A 153 -19.52 4.55 3.76
N ILE A 154 -18.95 3.83 4.67
CA ILE A 154 -19.14 2.43 4.89
C ILE A 154 -20.51 2.06 5.37
N THR A 155 -21.14 1.54 4.49
CA THR A 155 -21.89 0.31 4.64
C THR A 155 -21.06 -0.81 4.00
N ARG A 156 -21.14 -2.01 4.52
CA ARG A 156 -20.46 -3.23 4.08
C ARG A 156 -20.80 -3.57 2.63
N GLU A 157 -20.39 -2.71 1.71
CA GLU A 157 -20.70 -2.86 0.30
C GLU A 157 -19.92 -4.06 -0.25
N LYS A 158 -20.61 -4.85 -1.07
CA LYS A 158 -20.04 -6.03 -1.73
C LYS A 158 -18.76 -5.68 -2.50
N ALA A 159 -18.71 -4.53 -3.16
CA ALA A 159 -17.55 -4.04 -3.89
C ALA A 159 -16.32 -3.82 -3.00
N SER A 160 -16.48 -3.28 -1.78
CA SER A 160 -15.37 -3.12 -0.83
C SER A 160 -14.84 -4.46 -0.35
N ILE A 161 -15.71 -5.43 -0.11
CA ILE A 161 -15.34 -6.79 0.30
C ILE A 161 -14.56 -7.50 -0.81
N GLU A 162 -15.03 -7.39 -2.05
CA GLU A 162 -14.36 -7.96 -3.23
C GLU A 162 -13.00 -7.30 -3.47
N SER A 163 -12.89 -5.98 -3.26
CA SER A 163 -11.63 -5.25 -3.38
C SER A 163 -10.59 -5.73 -2.36
N ILE A 164 -10.96 -5.82 -1.07
CA ILE A 164 -10.08 -6.31 -0.01
C ILE A 164 -9.66 -7.77 -0.28
N SER A 165 -10.60 -8.61 -0.73
CA SER A 165 -10.31 -10.00 -1.07
C SER A 165 -9.30 -10.11 -2.21
N TYR A 166 -9.45 -9.29 -3.25
CA TYR A 166 -8.52 -9.24 -4.37
C TYR A 166 -7.13 -8.75 -3.92
N ILE A 167 -7.06 -7.67 -3.13
CA ILE A 167 -5.80 -7.13 -2.62
C ILE A 167 -5.02 -8.20 -1.84
N ASN A 168 -5.68 -8.92 -0.94
CA ASN A 168 -5.06 -10.00 -0.18
C ASN A 168 -4.57 -11.14 -1.06
N GLN A 169 -5.35 -11.54 -2.07
CA GLN A 169 -4.95 -12.56 -3.04
C GLN A 169 -3.74 -12.09 -3.84
N PHE A 170 -3.77 -10.87 -4.36
CA PHE A 170 -2.68 -10.28 -5.13
C PHE A 170 -1.36 -10.29 -4.34
N LEU A 171 -1.37 -9.82 -3.08
CA LEU A 171 -0.18 -9.77 -2.24
C LEU A 171 0.42 -11.17 -2.01
N LEU A 172 -0.42 -12.16 -1.69
CA LEU A 172 0.03 -13.54 -1.53
C LEU A 172 0.60 -14.14 -2.82
N GLU A 173 -0.03 -13.88 -3.97
CA GLU A 173 0.43 -14.38 -5.26
C GLU A 173 1.78 -13.78 -5.66
N VAL A 174 1.94 -12.44 -5.59
CA VAL A 174 3.20 -11.80 -5.98
C VAL A 174 4.35 -12.20 -5.07
N TYR A 175 4.12 -12.27 -3.75
CA TYR A 175 5.15 -12.73 -2.81
C TYR A 175 5.54 -14.19 -3.07
N THR A 176 4.56 -15.05 -3.29
CA THR A 176 4.82 -16.46 -3.64
C THR A 176 5.63 -16.59 -4.92
N ASN A 177 5.28 -15.81 -5.96
CA ASN A 177 6.01 -15.84 -7.22
C ASN A 177 7.46 -15.37 -7.05
N LYS A 178 7.72 -14.38 -6.17
CA LYS A 178 9.07 -14.01 -5.74
C LYS A 178 9.80 -15.17 -5.08
N LEU A 179 9.17 -15.84 -4.10
CA LEU A 179 9.81 -16.96 -3.39
C LEU A 179 10.12 -18.13 -4.32
N ILE A 180 9.22 -18.47 -5.25
CA ILE A 180 9.47 -19.51 -6.25
C ILE A 180 10.65 -19.14 -7.13
N LYS A 181 10.75 -17.88 -7.57
CA LYS A 181 11.89 -17.40 -8.36
C LYS A 181 13.20 -17.55 -7.59
N LEU A 182 13.27 -17.08 -6.35
CA LEU A 182 14.46 -17.21 -5.50
C LEU A 182 14.85 -18.69 -5.27
N TYR A 183 13.89 -19.57 -5.09
CA TYR A 183 14.15 -21.02 -4.99
C TYR A 183 14.73 -21.58 -6.28
N GLN A 184 14.16 -21.23 -7.46
CA GLN A 184 14.65 -21.67 -8.76
C GLN A 184 16.08 -21.15 -9.06
N GLU A 185 16.39 -19.95 -8.58
CA GLU A 185 17.74 -19.34 -8.65
C GLU A 185 18.70 -19.91 -7.57
N LYS A 186 18.21 -20.82 -6.71
CA LYS A 186 18.96 -21.47 -5.62
C LYS A 186 19.46 -20.49 -4.53
N GLU A 187 18.80 -19.35 -4.40
CA GLU A 187 19.08 -18.37 -3.36
C GLU A 187 18.47 -18.76 -2.01
N ILE A 188 17.37 -19.50 -2.03
CA ILE A 188 16.69 -20.02 -0.84
C ILE A 188 16.34 -21.50 -1.01
N THR A 189 16.18 -22.20 0.12
CA THR A 189 15.74 -23.59 0.17
C THR A 189 14.22 -23.69 0.16
N LEU A 190 13.69 -24.89 -0.13
CA LEU A 190 12.25 -25.16 -0.05
C LEU A 190 11.68 -24.93 1.36
N LEU A 191 12.46 -25.22 2.40
CA LEU A 191 12.06 -24.98 3.79
C LEU A 191 11.89 -23.47 4.04
N GLU A 192 12.84 -22.66 3.55
CA GLU A 192 12.75 -21.18 3.66
C GLU A 192 11.57 -20.62 2.89
N VAL A 193 11.21 -21.16 1.71
CA VAL A 193 9.97 -20.76 0.99
C VAL A 193 8.76 -20.89 1.91
N TYR A 194 8.61 -22.04 2.60
CA TYR A 194 7.48 -22.25 3.49
C TYR A 194 7.53 -21.35 4.73
N GLN A 195 8.69 -21.17 5.34
CA GLN A 195 8.87 -20.31 6.51
C GLN A 195 8.56 -18.84 6.19
N LEU A 196 9.10 -18.32 5.09
CA LEU A 196 8.86 -16.94 4.64
C LEU A 196 7.38 -16.71 4.29
N LEU A 197 6.73 -17.68 3.64
CA LEU A 197 5.30 -17.58 3.36
C LEU A 197 4.44 -17.59 4.64
N GLU A 198 4.84 -18.35 5.68
CA GLU A 198 4.17 -18.29 6.99
C GLU A 198 4.30 -16.92 7.64
N ILE A 199 5.51 -16.33 7.63
CA ILE A 199 5.77 -14.99 8.16
C ILE A 199 4.90 -13.95 7.41
N PHE A 200 4.94 -13.95 6.08
CA PHE A 200 4.14 -13.04 5.28
C PHE A 200 2.63 -13.18 5.53
N THR A 201 2.15 -14.42 5.67
CA THR A 201 0.75 -14.67 6.00
C THR A 201 0.39 -14.19 7.40
N TYR A 202 1.34 -14.27 8.36
CA TYR A 202 1.15 -13.73 9.70
C TYR A 202 1.03 -12.20 9.67
N GLU A 203 1.91 -11.51 8.92
CA GLU A 203 1.82 -10.06 8.73
C GLU A 203 0.50 -9.66 8.05
N LEU A 204 0.06 -10.39 7.03
CA LEU A 204 -1.23 -10.14 6.39
C LEU A 204 -2.41 -10.29 7.37
N LYS A 205 -2.30 -11.15 8.40
CA LYS A 205 -3.33 -11.31 9.44
C LYS A 205 -3.46 -10.09 10.36
N GLN A 206 -2.50 -9.18 10.40
CA GLN A 206 -2.65 -7.92 11.15
C GLN A 206 -3.83 -7.07 10.64
N LEU A 207 -4.22 -7.25 9.36
CA LEU A 207 -5.45 -6.66 8.82
C LEU A 207 -6.72 -7.08 9.57
N LEU A 208 -6.70 -8.21 10.31
CA LEU A 208 -7.83 -8.66 11.15
C LEU A 208 -8.10 -7.73 12.35
N ASP A 209 -7.09 -6.98 12.78
CA ASP A 209 -7.21 -6.07 13.93
C ASP A 209 -7.69 -4.67 13.52
N ILE A 210 -7.87 -4.45 12.23
CA ILE A 210 -8.34 -3.18 11.67
C ILE A 210 -9.87 -3.21 11.48
N ASN A 211 -10.51 -2.08 11.70
CA ASN A 211 -11.94 -1.93 11.42
C ASN A 211 -12.18 -1.74 9.91
N LEU A 212 -12.22 -2.84 9.18
CA LEU A 212 -12.50 -2.87 7.75
C LEU A 212 -13.99 -3.09 7.46
N PRO A 213 -14.48 -2.73 6.26
CA PRO A 213 -15.86 -2.99 5.83
C PRO A 213 -16.17 -4.48 5.59
N MET A 214 -15.33 -5.37 6.07
CA MET A 214 -15.45 -6.81 6.01
C MET A 214 -15.50 -7.41 7.42
N LYS A 215 -16.34 -8.44 7.64
CA LYS A 215 -16.33 -9.18 8.90
C LYS A 215 -14.99 -9.89 9.08
N LYS A 216 -14.46 -9.87 10.30
CA LYS A 216 -13.17 -10.52 10.64
C LYS A 216 -13.12 -12.00 10.23
N GLU A 217 -14.22 -12.72 10.43
CA GLU A 217 -14.35 -14.13 10.04
C GLU A 217 -14.16 -14.33 8.54
N HIS A 218 -14.84 -13.51 7.72
CA HIS A 218 -14.72 -13.56 6.26
C HIS A 218 -13.30 -13.19 5.78
N LEU A 219 -12.68 -12.19 6.41
CA LEU A 219 -11.30 -11.81 6.10
C LEU A 219 -10.35 -12.95 6.44
N LYS A 220 -10.51 -13.58 7.60
CA LYS A 220 -9.72 -14.74 8.03
C LYS A 220 -9.87 -15.92 7.07
N GLU A 221 -11.10 -16.25 6.70
CA GLU A 221 -11.40 -17.33 5.73
C GLU A 221 -10.77 -17.02 4.36
N ASN A 222 -10.85 -15.78 3.90
CA ASN A 222 -10.23 -15.34 2.65
C ASN A 222 -8.71 -15.53 2.67
N ILE A 223 -8.03 -15.09 3.73
CA ILE A 223 -6.57 -15.26 3.88
C ILE A 223 -6.20 -16.74 3.90
N ILE A 224 -6.92 -17.57 4.65
CA ILE A 224 -6.66 -19.03 4.73
C ILE A 224 -6.85 -19.68 3.37
N LYS A 225 -7.95 -19.38 2.67
CA LYS A 225 -8.25 -19.92 1.34
C LYS A 225 -7.17 -19.56 0.33
N ASN A 226 -6.77 -18.28 0.30
CA ASN A 226 -5.73 -17.81 -0.61
C ASN A 226 -4.39 -18.48 -0.30
N LYS A 227 -4.02 -18.64 0.98
CA LYS A 227 -2.83 -19.39 1.39
C LYS A 227 -2.87 -20.84 0.91
N GLN A 228 -4.00 -21.55 1.06
CA GLN A 228 -4.15 -22.92 0.61
C GLN A 228 -3.96 -23.04 -0.92
N LEU A 229 -4.55 -22.10 -1.69
CA LEU A 229 -4.38 -22.04 -3.14
C LEU A 229 -2.92 -21.84 -3.53
N VAL A 230 -2.25 -20.91 -2.87
CA VAL A 230 -0.83 -20.62 -3.09
C VAL A 230 0.04 -21.83 -2.76
N MET A 231 -0.21 -22.51 -1.63
CA MET A 231 0.49 -23.75 -1.24
C MET A 231 0.29 -24.88 -2.25
N TYR A 232 -0.92 -25.00 -2.81
CA TYR A 232 -1.19 -25.95 -3.89
C TYR A 232 -0.37 -25.59 -5.13
N ASN A 233 -0.36 -24.32 -5.54
CA ASN A 233 0.39 -23.86 -6.71
C ASN A 233 1.91 -24.06 -6.54
N ILE A 234 2.46 -23.84 -5.35
CA ILE A 234 3.87 -24.13 -5.03
C ILE A 234 4.16 -25.62 -5.32
N LYS A 235 3.35 -26.54 -4.79
CA LYS A 235 3.54 -27.98 -5.00
C LYS A 235 3.46 -28.43 -6.46
N GLN A 236 2.77 -27.67 -7.31
CA GLN A 236 2.67 -27.98 -8.75
C GLN A 236 3.84 -27.40 -9.55
N ARG A 237 4.53 -26.38 -9.03
CA ARG A 237 5.57 -25.63 -9.74
C ARG A 237 7.00 -25.95 -9.28
N LEU A 238 7.13 -26.65 -8.17
CA LEU A 238 8.39 -27.18 -7.60
C LEU A 238 8.45 -28.71 -7.71
#